data_279ec08761545c691d43ce3a019ed16d
#
_entry.id   279ec08761545c691d43ce3a019ed16d
#
_cell.length_a   1.000
_cell.length_b   1.000
_cell.length_c   1.000
_cell.angle_alpha   90.00
_cell.angle_beta   90.00
_cell.angle_gamma   90.00
#
_symmetry.space_group_name_H-M   'P 1'
#
loop_
_entity.id
_entity.type
_entity.pdbx_description
1 polymer ?
#
loop_
_entity_poly.entity_id
_entity_poly.type
_entity_poly.pdbx_seq_one_letter_code
_entity_poly.pdbx_strand_id
1 'polypeptide(L)'
;MAFVTEKEELKPGLILFRRGDVDHHMWYCRMKMPKADRYKTVSLKTSDKEAARERAFDQDADVRFRIKHDVPVFNRPFREVGREYLLTQEARAQRGEISKARPKKIRAIIEGALDKYVGSTQVHLIGDELWGGYPAWRRVNGAGRNKRNGVREVSDEMAQTFADNEAERRTKVQHTLGIRVLKPIQVKPSDERVVPFISDSTIRFEMSIFGAVMNYAIKKRYVPASQRFDERPKLKTMRRDEFTLEEYRKLHTVGRKWIGKADKPSSVWYRTVTYNMILIACNTGMRPAEIKNLRWRDIMPAKDREGREIVVLFVQGKGKSRKLVAPKSVGDYLERIRAISKATEPEDRVFTNVTGKPAKTLYNSLIADLLNEANLREGTQGVPRSTYCFRHTYATLRLQEGVDVYFLAEQMGTSVHMIEEHYGHVNTIKHADRVLQGMAGWELPHPEVDVTRAKASKAAETHDKSKRGQHRRVG
;
A
#
# COMPACT_ATOMS: atom_id res chain seq x y z
N MET A 1 40.60 -4.43 30.53
CA MET A 1 40.06 -4.41 31.94
C MET A 1 40.78 -3.38 32.82
N ALA A 2 41.17 -2.26 32.28
CA ALA A 2 42.09 -1.31 32.91
C ALA A 2 41.45 -0.28 33.85
N PHE A 3 40.17 -0.36 34.17
CA PHE A 3 39.48 0.73 34.86
C PHE A 3 38.69 0.29 36.10
N VAL A 4 39.00 -0.88 36.67
CA VAL A 4 38.36 -1.37 37.90
C VAL A 4 39.32 -1.20 39.06
N THR A 5 38.95 -0.37 40.02
CA THR A 5 39.68 -0.16 41.27
C THR A 5 38.82 -0.66 42.46
N GLU A 6 39.44 -0.93 43.59
CA GLU A 6 38.76 -1.38 44.83
C GLU A 6 37.76 -2.52 44.60
N LYS A 7 38.18 -3.58 43.93
CA LYS A 7 37.34 -4.73 43.59
C LYS A 7 37.15 -5.66 44.80
N GLU A 8 35.88 -6.01 45.08
CA GLU A 8 35.47 -6.97 46.11
C GLU A 8 34.44 -7.95 45.53
N GLU A 9 34.63 -9.23 45.73
CA GLU A 9 33.64 -10.24 45.36
C GLU A 9 32.72 -10.53 46.56
N LEU A 10 31.44 -10.12 46.47
CA LEU A 10 30.48 -10.28 47.56
C LEU A 10 29.93 -11.71 47.63
N LYS A 11 29.82 -12.37 46.49
CA LYS A 11 29.47 -13.79 46.30
C LYS A 11 29.83 -14.23 44.88
N PRO A 12 29.89 -15.55 44.57
CA PRO A 12 30.21 -16.03 43.22
C PRO A 12 29.37 -15.36 42.15
N GLY A 13 30.04 -14.55 41.31
CA GLY A 13 29.43 -13.82 40.21
C GLY A 13 28.78 -12.47 40.56
N LEU A 14 28.91 -11.97 41.80
CA LEU A 14 28.54 -10.61 42.20
C LEU A 14 29.75 -9.87 42.70
N ILE A 15 30.20 -8.86 41.99
CA ILE A 15 31.40 -8.10 42.26
C ILE A 15 31.02 -6.65 42.52
N LEU A 16 31.52 -6.08 43.61
CA LEU A 16 31.50 -4.66 43.94
C LEU A 16 32.80 -4.02 43.51
N PHE A 17 32.79 -2.84 42.91
CA PHE A 17 34.01 -2.17 42.46
C PHE A 17 33.79 -0.67 42.24
N ARG A 18 34.88 0.09 42.19
CA ARG A 18 34.89 1.47 41.69
C ARG A 18 35.49 1.55 40.30
N ARG A 19 35.13 2.57 39.57
CA ARG A 19 35.65 2.87 38.23
C ARG A 19 36.75 3.95 38.37
N GLY A 20 37.90 3.69 37.79
CA GLY A 20 39.02 4.64 37.73
C GLY A 20 39.01 5.57 36.52
N ASP A 21 38.02 5.39 35.61
CA ASP A 21 37.86 6.18 34.38
C ASP A 21 36.78 7.27 34.50
N VAL A 22 36.29 7.53 35.71
CA VAL A 22 35.25 8.53 36.01
C VAL A 22 35.65 9.38 37.21
N ASP A 23 35.30 10.67 37.22
CA ASP A 23 35.70 11.63 38.23
C ASP A 23 34.95 11.51 39.58
N HIS A 24 33.98 10.60 39.67
CA HIS A 24 33.19 10.41 40.89
C HIS A 24 33.52 9.09 41.61
N HIS A 25 33.43 9.09 42.93
CA HIS A 25 33.75 7.94 43.80
C HIS A 25 32.57 7.00 44.07
N MET A 26 31.59 6.90 43.13
CA MET A 26 30.44 6.01 43.28
C MET A 26 30.82 4.55 43.10
N TRP A 27 30.17 3.68 43.88
CA TRP A 27 30.31 2.23 43.74
C TRP A 27 29.45 1.68 42.59
N TYR A 28 29.95 0.60 41.99
CA TYR A 28 29.27 -0.19 40.96
C TYR A 28 29.21 -1.65 41.36
N CYS A 29 28.17 -2.34 41.01
CA CYS A 29 28.11 -3.79 41.06
C CYS A 29 28.08 -4.41 39.66
N ARG A 30 28.72 -5.58 39.56
CA ARG A 30 28.74 -6.39 38.33
C ARG A 30 28.24 -7.78 38.67
N MET A 31 27.16 -8.20 37.99
CA MET A 31 26.45 -9.46 38.21
C MET A 31 26.63 -10.37 36.99
N LYS A 32 27.06 -11.63 37.22
CA LYS A 32 27.12 -12.65 36.17
C LYS A 32 25.71 -13.17 35.88
N MET A 33 25.31 -13.21 34.62
CA MET A 33 24.01 -13.75 34.19
C MET A 33 24.01 -15.28 34.22
N PRO A 34 23.01 -15.94 34.82
CA PRO A 34 22.84 -17.38 34.71
C PRO A 34 22.70 -17.80 33.24
N LYS A 35 23.29 -18.91 32.83
CA LYS A 35 23.20 -19.50 31.48
C LYS A 35 23.76 -18.66 30.33
N ALA A 36 24.43 -17.55 30.58
CA ALA A 36 25.06 -16.75 29.54
C ALA A 36 26.42 -16.21 30.06
N ASP A 37 27.42 -16.15 29.20
CA ASP A 37 28.69 -15.49 29.54
C ASP A 37 28.55 -13.97 29.38
N ARG A 38 27.57 -13.42 30.10
CA ARG A 38 27.23 -12.00 30.11
C ARG A 38 27.18 -11.47 31.52
N TYR A 39 27.49 -10.18 31.66
CA TYR A 39 27.47 -9.47 32.90
C TYR A 39 26.55 -8.25 32.79
N LYS A 40 25.82 -7.95 33.89
CA LYS A 40 25.14 -6.67 34.06
C LYS A 40 25.95 -5.82 35.04
N THR A 41 26.32 -4.62 34.67
CA THR A 41 26.98 -3.63 35.52
C THR A 41 25.99 -2.50 35.81
N VAL A 42 25.87 -2.12 37.10
CA VAL A 42 24.93 -1.07 37.55
C VAL A 42 25.67 -0.16 38.50
N SER A 43 25.48 1.17 38.37
CA SER A 43 25.91 2.14 39.37
C SER A 43 24.99 2.08 40.59
N LEU A 44 25.55 2.00 41.76
CA LEU A 44 24.81 1.93 43.02
C LEU A 44 24.45 3.31 43.59
N LYS A 45 24.93 4.37 42.95
CA LYS A 45 24.64 5.78 43.32
C LYS A 45 24.93 6.07 44.78
N THR A 46 26.01 5.54 45.30
CA THR A 46 26.51 5.80 46.64
C THR A 46 28.03 5.72 46.66
N SER A 47 28.67 6.51 47.50
CA SER A 47 30.11 6.47 47.80
C SER A 47 30.41 5.67 49.08
N ASP A 48 29.39 5.43 49.89
CA ASP A 48 29.48 4.60 51.10
C ASP A 48 29.56 3.12 50.73
N LYS A 49 30.48 2.39 51.34
CA LYS A 49 30.76 1.00 50.99
C LYS A 49 29.73 0.03 51.53
N GLU A 50 29.22 0.25 52.75
CA GLU A 50 28.25 -0.65 53.36
C GLU A 50 26.88 -0.51 52.68
N ALA A 51 26.43 0.73 52.42
CA ALA A 51 25.26 0.97 51.62
C ALA A 51 25.40 0.41 50.18
N ALA A 52 26.60 0.39 49.63
CA ALA A 52 26.86 -0.20 48.33
C ALA A 52 26.71 -1.74 48.32
N ARG A 53 27.18 -2.40 49.39
CA ARG A 53 27.00 -3.85 49.56
C ARG A 53 25.54 -4.24 49.63
N GLU A 54 24.75 -3.58 50.46
CA GLU A 54 23.32 -3.80 50.59
C GLU A 54 22.60 -3.64 49.24
N ARG A 55 22.82 -2.49 48.57
CA ARG A 55 22.24 -2.23 47.23
C ARG A 55 22.70 -3.22 46.16
N ALA A 56 23.94 -3.76 46.27
CA ALA A 56 24.41 -4.77 45.32
C ALA A 56 23.67 -6.10 45.50
N PHE A 57 23.36 -6.50 46.73
CA PHE A 57 22.54 -7.70 46.99
C PHE A 57 21.09 -7.51 46.50
N ASP A 58 20.50 -6.33 46.72
CA ASP A 58 19.16 -6.00 46.22
C ASP A 58 19.12 -6.05 44.69
N GLN A 59 20.12 -5.49 44.02
CA GLN A 59 20.19 -5.55 42.55
C GLN A 59 20.35 -6.99 42.04
N ASP A 60 21.13 -7.83 42.72
CA ASP A 60 21.29 -9.23 42.34
C ASP A 60 19.99 -10.01 42.58
N ALA A 61 19.26 -9.75 43.67
CA ALA A 61 17.96 -10.34 43.97
C ALA A 61 16.94 -9.94 42.92
N ASP A 62 16.85 -8.66 42.54
CA ASP A 62 15.98 -8.17 41.46
C ASP A 62 16.29 -8.86 40.12
N VAL A 63 17.58 -8.92 39.75
CA VAL A 63 18.00 -9.58 38.50
C VAL A 63 17.62 -11.06 38.48
N ARG A 64 17.83 -11.78 39.60
CA ARG A 64 17.44 -13.21 39.71
C ARG A 64 15.93 -13.41 39.67
N PHE A 65 15.17 -12.54 40.35
CA PHE A 65 13.73 -12.52 40.30
C PHE A 65 13.24 -12.32 38.87
N ARG A 66 13.77 -11.31 38.15
CA ARG A 66 13.43 -11.05 36.74
C ARG A 66 13.69 -12.25 35.84
N ILE A 67 14.87 -12.90 36.02
CA ILE A 67 15.20 -14.09 35.24
C ILE A 67 14.27 -15.25 35.55
N LYS A 68 13.89 -15.45 36.82
CA LYS A 68 12.99 -16.50 37.26
C LYS A 68 11.58 -16.32 36.66
N HIS A 69 11.14 -15.08 36.53
CA HIS A 69 9.81 -14.71 36.02
C HIS A 69 9.81 -14.30 34.53
N ASP A 70 10.91 -14.59 33.79
CA ASP A 70 11.07 -14.28 32.36
C ASP A 70 10.92 -12.78 32.04
N VAL A 71 11.22 -11.91 33.01
CA VAL A 71 11.22 -10.44 32.86
C VAL A 71 12.58 -9.99 32.32
N PRO A 72 12.62 -9.13 31.30
CA PRO A 72 13.89 -8.65 30.72
C PRO A 72 14.76 -7.94 31.73
N VAL A 73 16.03 -8.33 31.77
CA VAL A 73 17.05 -7.75 32.67
C VAL A 73 17.74 -6.51 32.08
N PHE A 74 17.82 -6.45 30.74
CA PHE A 74 18.48 -5.36 30.04
C PHE A 74 17.48 -4.38 29.47
N ASN A 75 17.65 -3.12 29.79
CA ASN A 75 16.85 -2.06 29.20
C ASN A 75 17.32 -1.79 27.77
N ARG A 76 16.42 -1.88 26.82
CA ARG A 76 16.67 -1.62 25.40
C ARG A 76 15.62 -0.63 24.89
N PRO A 77 16.00 0.57 24.46
CA PRO A 77 15.06 1.49 23.84
C PRO A 77 14.59 0.97 22.49
N PHE A 78 13.37 1.27 22.12
CA PHE A 78 12.75 0.82 20.84
C PHE A 78 13.63 1.17 19.65
N ARG A 79 14.28 2.34 19.65
CA ARG A 79 15.17 2.80 18.57
C ARG A 79 16.32 1.81 18.31
N GLU A 80 16.93 1.26 19.34
CA GLU A 80 18.01 0.27 19.19
C GLU A 80 17.49 -1.06 18.65
N VAL A 81 16.40 -1.55 19.20
CA VAL A 81 15.78 -2.81 18.76
C VAL A 81 15.26 -2.68 17.33
N GLY A 82 14.70 -1.52 16.98
CA GLY A 82 14.29 -1.21 15.60
C GLY A 82 15.45 -1.26 14.60
N ARG A 83 16.61 -0.73 14.97
CA ARG A 83 17.83 -0.81 14.16
C ARG A 83 18.34 -2.25 14.02
N GLU A 84 18.37 -3.02 15.10
CA GLU A 84 18.74 -4.44 15.05
C GLU A 84 17.81 -5.22 14.11
N TYR A 85 16.48 -5.01 14.22
CA TYR A 85 15.51 -5.61 13.33
C TYR A 85 15.75 -5.22 11.87
N LEU A 86 16.02 -3.95 11.60
CA LEU A 86 16.31 -3.45 10.25
C LEU A 86 17.50 -4.15 9.62
N LEU A 87 18.60 -4.34 10.35
CA LEU A 87 19.77 -5.09 9.88
C LEU A 87 19.39 -6.51 9.46
N THR A 88 18.50 -7.18 10.21
CA THR A 88 18.02 -8.52 9.80
C THR A 88 17.25 -8.49 8.50
N GLN A 89 16.45 -7.44 8.25
CA GLN A 89 15.68 -7.29 7.01
C GLN A 89 16.59 -6.95 5.82
N GLU A 90 17.66 -6.20 6.05
CA GLU A 90 18.67 -5.91 5.02
C GLU A 90 19.43 -7.17 4.60
N ALA A 91 19.86 -7.98 5.57
CA ALA A 91 20.47 -9.28 5.30
C ALA A 91 19.52 -10.21 4.51
N ARG A 92 18.23 -10.23 4.82
CA ARG A 92 17.23 -10.98 4.07
C ARG A 92 17.07 -10.47 2.64
N ALA A 93 17.14 -9.15 2.43
CA ALA A 93 17.08 -8.57 1.09
C ALA A 93 18.34 -8.87 0.25
N GLN A 94 19.52 -8.93 0.89
CA GLN A 94 20.76 -9.36 0.24
C GLN A 94 20.71 -10.81 -0.22
N ARG A 95 20.13 -11.71 0.59
CA ARG A 95 19.91 -13.13 0.22
C ARG A 95 18.76 -13.34 -0.79
N GLY A 96 18.05 -12.28 -1.20
CA GLY A 96 16.95 -12.38 -2.15
C GLY A 96 15.62 -12.90 -1.56
N GLU A 97 15.52 -13.13 -0.23
CA GLU A 97 14.29 -13.59 0.43
C GLU A 97 13.17 -12.56 0.37
N ILE A 98 13.52 -11.29 0.34
CA ILE A 98 12.58 -10.17 0.22
C ILE A 98 13.10 -9.13 -0.79
N SER A 99 12.20 -8.31 -1.33
CA SER A 99 12.58 -7.29 -2.30
C SER A 99 13.54 -6.25 -1.68
N LYS A 100 14.53 -5.78 -2.46
CA LYS A 100 15.50 -4.73 -2.07
C LYS A 100 14.82 -3.41 -1.63
N ALA A 101 13.59 -3.16 -2.05
CA ALA A 101 12.82 -1.96 -1.66
C ALA A 101 12.15 -2.08 -0.28
N ARG A 102 11.99 -3.30 0.27
CA ARG A 102 11.29 -3.51 1.55
C ARG A 102 12.04 -2.94 2.76
N PRO A 103 13.35 -3.16 2.95
CA PRO A 103 14.10 -2.54 4.05
C PRO A 103 14.04 -1.02 4.05
N LYS A 104 14.08 -0.37 2.87
CA LYS A 104 13.96 1.09 2.75
C LYS A 104 12.63 1.62 3.31
N LYS A 105 11.52 0.92 3.05
CA LYS A 105 10.19 1.27 3.59
C LYS A 105 10.13 1.04 5.11
N ILE A 106 10.69 -0.07 5.59
CA ILE A 106 10.75 -0.40 7.02
C ILE A 106 11.56 0.66 7.75
N ARG A 107 12.74 1.03 7.23
CA ARG A 107 13.59 2.08 7.78
C ARG A 107 12.83 3.40 7.93
N ALA A 108 12.15 3.86 6.87
CA ALA A 108 11.40 5.11 6.89
C ALA A 108 10.29 5.14 7.96
N ILE A 109 9.72 3.99 8.32
CA ILE A 109 8.71 3.88 9.37
C ILE A 109 9.36 3.86 10.75
N ILE A 110 10.40 3.03 10.94
CA ILE A 110 11.09 2.90 12.23
C ILE A 110 11.74 4.22 12.63
N GLU A 111 12.55 4.82 11.75
CA GLU A 111 13.27 6.07 11.99
C GLU A 111 12.39 7.32 11.87
N GLY A 112 11.17 7.19 11.40
CA GLY A 112 10.19 8.25 11.23
C GLY A 112 9.14 8.29 12.33
N ALA A 113 7.94 7.76 12.02
CA ALA A 113 6.80 7.86 12.91
C ALA A 113 6.97 7.07 14.22
N LEU A 114 7.56 5.88 14.17
CA LEU A 114 7.74 5.05 15.36
C LEU A 114 8.83 5.61 16.29
N ASP A 115 9.90 6.17 15.73
CA ASP A 115 10.93 6.81 16.54
C ASP A 115 10.40 8.04 17.30
N LYS A 116 9.54 8.82 16.66
CA LYS A 116 8.87 9.96 17.30
C LYS A 116 7.88 9.55 18.40
N TYR A 117 7.28 8.39 18.28
CA TYR A 117 6.27 7.91 19.21
C TYR A 117 6.86 7.16 20.40
N VAL A 118 7.71 6.17 20.15
CA VAL A 118 8.26 5.25 21.18
C VAL A 118 9.77 5.08 21.10
N GLY A 119 10.49 5.86 20.31
CA GLY A 119 11.92 5.65 20.03
C GLY A 119 12.81 5.57 21.26
N SER A 120 12.57 6.40 22.27
CA SER A 120 13.29 6.40 23.55
C SER A 120 12.70 5.46 24.61
N THR A 121 11.48 4.97 24.40
CA THR A 121 10.81 4.08 25.34
C THR A 121 11.46 2.71 25.37
N GLN A 122 11.68 2.18 26.58
CA GLN A 122 12.20 0.83 26.75
C GLN A 122 11.19 -0.20 26.23
N VAL A 123 11.62 -1.15 25.40
CA VAL A 123 10.70 -2.07 24.71
C VAL A 123 9.83 -2.90 25.68
N HIS A 124 10.31 -3.23 26.87
CA HIS A 124 9.54 -3.97 27.86
C HIS A 124 8.45 -3.13 28.56
N LEU A 125 8.49 -1.80 28.41
CA LEU A 125 7.46 -0.87 28.89
C LEU A 125 6.40 -0.56 27.84
N ILE A 126 6.57 -1.05 26.62
CA ILE A 126 5.59 -0.89 25.54
C ILE A 126 4.49 -1.96 25.76
N GLY A 127 3.45 -1.58 26.48
CA GLY A 127 2.26 -2.40 26.72
C GLY A 127 1.10 -2.03 25.80
N ASP A 128 -0.09 -2.53 26.14
CA ASP A 128 -1.33 -2.37 25.36
C ASP A 128 -1.71 -0.90 25.19
N GLU A 129 -1.46 -0.05 26.18
CA GLU A 129 -1.76 1.38 26.10
C GLU A 129 -0.95 2.08 24.99
N LEU A 130 0.38 1.90 24.96
CA LEU A 130 1.22 2.48 23.92
C LEU A 130 0.96 1.82 22.57
N TRP A 131 0.70 0.51 22.54
CA TRP A 131 0.36 -0.17 21.30
C TRP A 131 -0.99 0.33 20.73
N GLY A 132 -2.04 0.32 21.53
CA GLY A 132 -3.39 0.76 21.15
C GLY A 132 -3.51 2.25 20.92
N GLY A 133 -2.70 3.06 21.59
CA GLY A 133 -2.67 4.53 21.46
C GLY A 133 -2.03 5.04 20.15
N TYR A 134 -1.22 4.21 19.48
CA TYR A 134 -0.51 4.63 18.25
C TYR A 134 -1.43 5.18 17.15
N PRO A 135 -2.58 4.57 16.81
CA PRO A 135 -3.46 5.10 15.77
C PRO A 135 -4.00 6.50 16.08
N ALA A 136 -4.39 6.76 17.31
CA ALA A 136 -4.89 8.07 17.74
C ALA A 136 -3.78 9.13 17.64
N TRP A 137 -2.62 8.84 18.23
CA TRP A 137 -1.44 9.70 18.13
C TRP A 137 -1.06 9.98 16.68
N ARG A 138 -1.08 8.94 15.83
CA ARG A 138 -0.66 9.08 14.44
C ARG A 138 -1.59 9.93 13.59
N ARG A 139 -2.89 9.89 13.88
CA ARG A 139 -3.87 10.78 13.23
C ARG A 139 -3.64 12.24 13.60
N VAL A 140 -3.25 12.51 14.84
CA VAL A 140 -2.95 13.87 15.30
C VAL A 140 -1.59 14.36 14.78
N ASN A 141 -0.57 13.52 14.77
CA ASN A 141 0.82 13.92 14.47
C ASN A 141 1.25 13.56 13.02
N GLY A 142 0.32 13.06 12.19
CA GLY A 142 0.60 12.69 10.81
C GLY A 142 -0.12 13.55 9.80
N ALA A 143 0.51 13.78 8.64
CA ALA A 143 -0.14 14.36 7.48
C ALA A 143 -0.34 13.30 6.41
N GLY A 144 -1.57 13.18 5.91
CA GLY A 144 -1.92 12.38 4.75
C GLY A 144 -1.60 13.11 3.45
N ARG A 145 -1.85 12.43 2.33
CA ARG A 145 -1.70 13.02 0.99
C ARG A 145 -3.02 13.29 0.30
N ASN A 146 -4.08 12.74 0.82
CA ASN A 146 -5.38 12.76 0.16
C ASN A 146 -6.43 13.42 1.05
N LYS A 147 -6.96 14.56 0.62
CA LYS A 147 -8.01 15.32 1.32
C LYS A 147 -9.30 14.51 1.57
N ARG A 148 -9.52 13.40 0.86
CA ARG A 148 -10.67 12.49 1.08
C ARG A 148 -10.72 11.82 2.44
N ASN A 149 -9.57 11.62 3.09
CA ASN A 149 -9.56 11.09 4.45
C ASN A 149 -10.09 12.10 5.47
N GLY A 150 -10.62 13.24 4.97
CA GLY A 150 -10.89 14.43 5.76
C GLY A 150 -9.65 15.28 5.94
N VAL A 151 -9.86 16.50 6.41
CA VAL A 151 -8.81 17.45 6.72
C VAL A 151 -8.96 17.90 8.17
N ARG A 152 -7.87 18.34 8.77
CA ARG A 152 -7.86 18.95 10.08
C ARG A 152 -7.05 20.25 10.07
N GLU A 153 -7.42 21.16 10.91
CA GLU A 153 -6.64 22.37 11.18
C GLU A 153 -5.36 22.02 11.95
N VAL A 154 -4.31 22.78 11.70
CA VAL A 154 -3.02 22.64 12.35
C VAL A 154 -2.44 24.01 12.68
N SER A 155 -1.55 24.07 13.70
CA SER A 155 -0.79 25.28 14.01
C SER A 155 0.14 25.67 12.86
N ASP A 156 0.57 26.94 12.83
CA ASP A 156 1.50 27.47 11.82
C ASP A 156 2.79 26.69 11.77
N GLU A 157 3.37 26.39 12.92
CA GLU A 157 4.59 25.62 13.05
C GLU A 157 4.44 24.21 12.47
N MET A 158 3.32 23.58 12.75
CA MET A 158 3.03 22.24 12.23
C MET A 158 2.75 22.29 10.71
N ALA A 159 2.05 23.30 10.23
CA ALA A 159 1.80 23.50 8.79
C ALA A 159 3.12 23.71 8.03
N GLN A 160 4.03 24.51 8.58
CA GLN A 160 5.37 24.72 8.02
C GLN A 160 6.18 23.43 8.02
N THR A 161 6.21 22.69 9.12
CA THR A 161 6.90 21.40 9.21
C THR A 161 6.40 20.40 8.15
N PHE A 162 5.11 20.34 7.89
CA PHE A 162 4.57 19.47 6.85
C PHE A 162 4.90 19.94 5.43
N ALA A 163 4.94 21.26 5.20
CA ALA A 163 5.36 21.84 3.93
C ALA A 163 6.82 21.51 3.63
N ASP A 164 7.70 21.65 4.62
CA ASP A 164 9.14 21.34 4.49
C ASP A 164 9.38 19.84 4.21
N ASN A 165 8.70 18.96 4.94
CA ASN A 165 8.76 17.51 4.70
C ASN A 165 8.28 17.13 3.29
N GLU A 166 7.25 17.80 2.79
CA GLU A 166 6.75 17.58 1.41
C GLU A 166 7.73 18.11 0.37
N ALA A 167 8.36 19.26 0.60
CA ALA A 167 9.41 19.81 -0.26
C ALA A 167 10.60 18.86 -0.37
N GLU A 168 11.08 18.33 0.75
CA GLU A 168 12.16 17.34 0.78
C GLU A 168 11.76 16.06 0.03
N ARG A 169 10.55 15.58 0.26
CA ARG A 169 10.02 14.42 -0.46
C ARG A 169 9.98 14.62 -1.97
N ARG A 170 9.48 15.78 -2.44
CA ARG A 170 9.44 16.12 -3.88
C ARG A 170 10.83 16.17 -4.48
N THR A 171 11.78 16.76 -3.78
CA THR A 171 13.18 16.82 -4.19
C THR A 171 13.78 15.41 -4.34
N LYS A 172 13.58 14.53 -3.34
CA LYS A 172 14.02 13.12 -3.40
C LYS A 172 13.40 12.38 -4.61
N VAL A 173 12.12 12.62 -4.90
CA VAL A 173 11.46 12.01 -6.06
C VAL A 173 12.08 12.49 -7.37
N GLN A 174 12.35 13.79 -7.52
CA GLN A 174 12.99 14.32 -8.73
C GLN A 174 14.39 13.75 -8.95
N HIS A 175 15.20 13.68 -7.89
CA HIS A 175 16.51 13.01 -7.98
C HIS A 175 16.38 11.54 -8.40
N THR A 176 15.42 10.80 -7.85
CA THR A 176 15.17 9.40 -8.23
C THR A 176 14.78 9.27 -9.71
N LEU A 177 14.06 10.25 -10.25
CA LEU A 177 13.67 10.31 -11.65
C LEU A 177 14.81 10.82 -12.56
N GLY A 178 15.95 11.23 -11.98
CA GLY A 178 17.08 11.80 -12.72
C GLY A 178 16.79 13.20 -13.27
N ILE A 179 15.85 13.90 -12.65
CA ILE A 179 15.54 15.30 -12.98
C ILE A 179 16.50 16.18 -12.19
N ARG A 180 17.25 17.04 -12.89
CA ARG A 180 18.16 18.00 -12.23
C ARG A 180 17.31 19.07 -11.53
N VAL A 181 17.43 19.18 -10.22
CA VAL A 181 16.79 20.23 -9.42
C VAL A 181 17.71 21.44 -9.43
N LEU A 182 17.37 22.48 -10.18
CA LEU A 182 18.16 23.70 -10.30
C LEU A 182 17.95 24.67 -9.12
N LYS A 183 16.77 24.61 -8.51
CA LYS A 183 16.41 25.41 -7.32
C LYS A 183 15.74 24.51 -6.29
N PRO A 184 15.92 24.78 -4.98
CA PRO A 184 15.20 24.05 -3.95
C PRO A 184 13.68 24.11 -4.19
N ILE A 185 13.01 22.96 -4.09
CA ILE A 185 11.56 22.92 -4.20
C ILE A 185 11.00 23.51 -2.91
N GLN A 186 10.29 24.61 -3.02
CA GLN A 186 9.55 25.20 -1.93
C GLN A 186 8.09 24.74 -1.99
N VAL A 187 7.54 24.36 -0.87
CA VAL A 187 6.11 24.07 -0.69
C VAL A 187 5.62 25.07 0.35
N LYS A 188 4.71 25.95 -0.05
CA LYS A 188 4.06 26.84 0.90
C LYS A 188 3.07 26.05 1.75
N PRO A 189 2.94 26.34 3.05
CA PRO A 189 1.81 25.86 3.83
C PRO A 189 0.48 26.27 3.16
N SER A 190 -0.56 25.47 3.36
CA SER A 190 -1.90 25.86 2.90
C SER A 190 -2.38 27.08 3.66
N ASP A 191 -2.90 28.07 2.95
CA ASP A 191 -3.45 29.30 3.57
C ASP A 191 -4.60 28.98 4.54
N GLU A 192 -5.35 27.91 4.27
CA GLU A 192 -6.38 27.38 5.15
C GLU A 192 -5.83 26.66 6.39
N ARG A 193 -4.50 26.48 6.49
CA ARG A 193 -3.81 25.73 7.57
C ARG A 193 -4.40 24.35 7.85
N VAL A 194 -4.84 23.69 6.80
CA VAL A 194 -5.42 22.36 6.88
C VAL A 194 -4.51 21.31 6.26
N VAL A 195 -4.42 20.16 6.90
CA VAL A 195 -3.71 18.99 6.38
C VAL A 195 -4.64 17.78 6.29
N PRO A 196 -4.51 16.96 5.25
CA PRO A 196 -5.28 15.73 5.16
C PRO A 196 -4.93 14.77 6.29
N PHE A 197 -5.92 14.04 6.83
CA PHE A 197 -5.66 12.93 7.73
C PHE A 197 -4.87 11.84 7.04
N ILE A 198 -4.01 11.18 7.81
CA ILE A 198 -3.31 9.98 7.35
C ILE A 198 -4.32 8.84 7.15
N SER A 199 -4.14 8.01 6.12
CA SER A 199 -5.06 6.92 5.86
C SER A 199 -4.89 5.78 6.87
N ASP A 200 -5.99 5.13 7.26
CA ASP A 200 -5.98 3.97 8.15
C ASP A 200 -5.15 2.81 7.58
N SER A 201 -5.09 2.66 6.25
CA SER A 201 -4.23 1.68 5.60
C SER A 201 -2.73 1.97 5.83
N THR A 202 -2.34 3.25 5.90
CA THR A 202 -0.97 3.62 6.26
C THR A 202 -0.69 3.32 7.73
N ILE A 203 -1.59 3.71 8.63
CA ILE A 203 -1.47 3.42 10.08
C ILE A 203 -1.36 1.90 10.31
N ARG A 204 -2.23 1.11 9.67
CA ARG A 204 -2.19 -0.35 9.80
C ARG A 204 -0.88 -0.95 9.27
N PHE A 205 -0.34 -0.41 8.19
CA PHE A 205 0.97 -0.83 7.68
C PHE A 205 2.10 -0.46 8.65
N GLU A 206 2.08 0.74 9.23
CA GLU A 206 3.03 1.18 10.26
C GLU A 206 2.93 0.28 11.50
N MET A 207 1.74 -0.03 11.99
CA MET A 207 1.50 -0.99 13.09
C MET A 207 2.00 -2.41 12.75
N SER A 208 1.89 -2.83 11.48
CA SER A 208 2.46 -4.12 11.07
C SER A 208 3.98 -4.18 11.23
N ILE A 209 4.66 -3.06 11.03
CA ILE A 209 6.11 -2.95 11.24
C ILE A 209 6.41 -2.83 12.74
N PHE A 210 5.63 -2.04 13.48
CA PHE A 210 5.73 -1.92 14.93
C PHE A 210 5.62 -3.30 15.59
N GLY A 211 4.56 -4.08 15.29
CA GLY A 211 4.41 -5.45 15.79
C GLY A 211 5.53 -6.39 15.36
N ALA A 212 6.08 -6.24 14.15
CA ALA A 212 7.21 -7.04 13.71
C ALA A 212 8.50 -6.74 14.52
N VAL A 213 8.73 -5.49 14.90
CA VAL A 213 9.84 -5.10 15.80
C VAL A 213 9.60 -5.66 17.21
N MET A 214 8.36 -5.57 17.73
CA MET A 214 8.03 -6.10 19.07
C MET A 214 8.13 -7.63 19.11
N ASN A 215 7.67 -8.34 18.07
CA ASN A 215 7.86 -9.80 17.95
C ASN A 215 9.34 -10.19 17.84
N TYR A 216 10.15 -9.36 17.19
CA TYR A 216 11.59 -9.54 17.21
C TYR A 216 12.17 -9.35 18.61
N ALA A 217 11.71 -8.35 19.37
CA ALA A 217 12.11 -8.11 20.76
C ALA A 217 11.72 -9.30 21.67
N ILE A 218 10.52 -9.88 21.50
CA ILE A 218 10.09 -11.10 22.19
C ILE A 218 11.02 -12.26 21.86
N LYS A 219 11.32 -12.49 20.57
CA LYS A 219 12.24 -13.56 20.13
C LYS A 219 13.64 -13.40 20.72
N LYS A 220 14.09 -12.15 20.91
CA LYS A 220 15.38 -11.83 21.55
C LYS A 220 15.32 -11.83 23.07
N ARG A 221 14.15 -12.07 23.66
CA ARG A 221 13.90 -12.02 25.12
C ARG A 221 14.16 -10.63 25.71
N TYR A 222 13.90 -9.57 24.93
CA TYR A 222 13.88 -8.18 25.41
C TYR A 222 12.53 -7.78 25.97
N VAL A 223 11.49 -8.56 25.67
CA VAL A 223 10.10 -8.42 26.11
C VAL A 223 9.58 -9.79 26.50
N PRO A 224 8.73 -9.91 27.55
CA PRO A 224 8.13 -11.16 27.94
C PRO A 224 7.31 -11.80 26.83
N ALA A 225 7.31 -13.14 26.76
CA ALA A 225 6.59 -13.89 25.73
C ALA A 225 5.06 -13.81 25.87
N SER A 226 4.56 -13.39 27.04
CA SER A 226 3.12 -13.21 27.32
C SER A 226 2.52 -11.98 26.64
N GLN A 227 3.32 -10.98 26.29
CA GLN A 227 2.82 -9.78 25.60
C GLN A 227 2.38 -10.09 24.17
N ARG A 228 1.27 -9.47 23.75
CA ARG A 228 0.68 -9.59 22.40
C ARG A 228 0.62 -8.22 21.74
N PHE A 229 0.86 -8.19 20.43
CA PHE A 229 0.85 -6.96 19.62
C PHE A 229 0.10 -7.20 18.30
N ASP A 230 -1.13 -7.73 18.41
CA ASP A 230 -1.93 -8.23 17.26
C ASP A 230 -3.07 -7.30 16.91
N GLU A 231 -3.62 -6.55 17.85
CA GLU A 231 -4.75 -5.65 17.63
C GLU A 231 -4.37 -4.53 16.64
N ARG A 232 -5.20 -4.34 15.64
CA ARG A 232 -5.01 -3.32 14.60
C ARG A 232 -6.35 -2.71 14.26
N PRO A 233 -6.38 -1.41 13.87
CA PRO A 233 -7.60 -0.78 13.41
C PRO A 233 -8.26 -1.59 12.28
N LYS A 234 -9.57 -1.81 12.39
CA LYS A 234 -10.34 -2.38 11.29
C LYS A 234 -10.30 -1.38 10.13
N LEU A 235 -9.93 -1.86 8.93
CA LEU A 235 -9.97 -1.03 7.74
C LEU A 235 -11.38 -1.08 7.15
N LYS A 236 -11.92 0.09 6.82
CA LYS A 236 -12.99 0.16 5.83
C LYS A 236 -12.32 -0.05 4.47
N THR A 237 -12.59 -1.18 3.83
CA THR A 237 -12.09 -1.46 2.48
C THR A 237 -12.81 -0.54 1.53
N MET A 238 -12.13 0.50 1.04
CA MET A 238 -12.66 1.33 -0.03
C MET A 238 -12.37 0.64 -1.35
N ARG A 239 -13.42 0.19 -2.00
CA ARG A 239 -13.35 -0.39 -3.34
C ARG A 239 -12.90 0.69 -4.35
N ARG A 240 -12.05 0.30 -5.28
CA ARG A 240 -11.71 1.15 -6.43
C ARG A 240 -12.75 0.94 -7.51
N ASP A 241 -13.25 2.03 -8.07
CA ASP A 241 -14.23 1.97 -9.13
C ASP A 241 -13.61 1.39 -10.42
N GLU A 242 -14.35 0.50 -11.05
CA GLU A 242 -14.17 0.08 -12.42
C GLU A 242 -14.82 1.08 -13.39
N PHE A 243 -14.59 0.89 -14.67
CA PHE A 243 -15.35 1.55 -15.74
C PHE A 243 -16.53 0.66 -16.16
N THR A 244 -17.69 1.25 -16.33
CA THR A 244 -18.81 0.58 -17.00
C THR A 244 -18.49 0.33 -18.48
N LEU A 245 -19.25 -0.53 -19.15
CA LEU A 245 -19.06 -0.77 -20.58
C LEU A 245 -19.26 0.52 -21.41
N GLU A 246 -20.21 1.38 -21.01
CA GLU A 246 -20.46 2.66 -21.66
C GLU A 246 -19.28 3.63 -21.44
N GLU A 247 -18.77 3.73 -20.20
CA GLU A 247 -17.60 4.54 -19.88
C GLU A 247 -16.35 4.05 -20.63
N TYR A 248 -16.17 2.73 -20.76
CA TYR A 248 -15.09 2.15 -21.54
C TYR A 248 -15.21 2.50 -23.04
N ARG A 249 -16.41 2.43 -23.62
CA ARG A 249 -16.67 2.86 -25.00
C ARG A 249 -16.39 4.36 -25.18
N LYS A 250 -16.82 5.19 -24.23
CA LYS A 250 -16.54 6.63 -24.22
C LYS A 250 -15.03 6.89 -24.16
N LEU A 251 -14.31 6.22 -23.26
CA LEU A 251 -12.86 6.33 -23.14
C LEU A 251 -12.13 5.96 -24.43
N HIS A 252 -12.60 4.90 -25.12
CA HIS A 252 -12.08 4.47 -26.40
C HIS A 252 -12.28 5.53 -27.47
N THR A 253 -13.49 6.13 -27.58
CA THR A 253 -13.81 7.16 -28.56
C THR A 253 -13.05 8.46 -28.32
N VAL A 254 -13.03 8.93 -27.06
CA VAL A 254 -12.32 10.14 -26.68
C VAL A 254 -10.80 9.96 -26.86
N GLY A 255 -10.27 8.78 -26.51
CA GLY A 255 -8.82 8.49 -26.61
C GLY A 255 -8.30 8.63 -28.05
N ARG A 256 -9.05 8.19 -29.05
CA ARG A 256 -8.69 8.38 -30.46
C ARG A 256 -8.61 9.87 -30.84
N LYS A 257 -9.60 10.67 -30.44
CA LYS A 257 -9.63 12.12 -30.71
C LYS A 257 -8.53 12.85 -29.95
N TRP A 258 -8.24 12.42 -28.71
CA TRP A 258 -7.21 13.00 -27.85
C TRP A 258 -5.80 12.85 -28.42
N ILE A 259 -5.50 11.75 -29.11
CA ILE A 259 -4.21 11.58 -29.83
C ILE A 259 -4.07 12.67 -30.88
N GLY A 260 -5.12 12.89 -31.70
CA GLY A 260 -5.10 13.87 -32.78
C GLY A 260 -5.02 15.34 -32.34
N LYS A 261 -5.32 15.64 -31.06
CA LYS A 261 -5.19 16.99 -30.48
C LYS A 261 -3.76 17.35 -30.07
N ALA A 262 -2.76 16.49 -30.32
CA ALA A 262 -1.38 16.76 -29.94
C ALA A 262 -0.61 17.47 -31.06
N ASP A 263 -0.03 18.62 -30.76
CA ASP A 263 0.72 19.44 -31.74
C ASP A 263 2.16 18.94 -31.98
N LYS A 264 2.78 18.34 -30.94
CA LYS A 264 4.19 17.92 -31.01
C LYS A 264 4.29 16.42 -31.30
N PRO A 265 5.21 16.00 -32.23
CA PRO A 265 5.39 14.56 -32.53
C PRO A 265 5.64 13.69 -31.29
N SER A 266 6.42 14.20 -30.33
CA SER A 266 6.64 13.49 -29.06
C SER A 266 5.35 13.33 -28.23
N SER A 267 4.47 14.32 -28.23
CA SER A 267 3.18 14.24 -27.54
C SER A 267 2.24 13.25 -28.24
N VAL A 268 2.21 13.23 -29.57
CA VAL A 268 1.48 12.22 -30.36
C VAL A 268 1.97 10.83 -29.98
N TRP A 269 3.27 10.62 -29.96
CA TRP A 269 3.89 9.35 -29.58
C TRP A 269 3.46 8.90 -28.18
N TYR A 270 3.62 9.77 -27.17
CA TYR A 270 3.24 9.43 -25.78
C TYR A 270 1.75 9.17 -25.63
N ARG A 271 0.88 9.94 -26.30
CA ARG A 271 -0.56 9.74 -26.26
C ARG A 271 -0.95 8.42 -26.93
N THR A 272 -0.34 8.07 -28.06
CA THR A 272 -0.55 6.80 -28.76
C THR A 272 -0.17 5.61 -27.90
N VAL A 273 1.02 5.64 -27.27
CA VAL A 273 1.46 4.55 -26.38
C VAL A 273 0.55 4.45 -25.16
N THR A 274 0.18 5.57 -24.53
CA THR A 274 -0.70 5.60 -23.36
C THR A 274 -2.08 5.02 -23.69
N TYR A 275 -2.67 5.40 -24.80
CA TYR A 275 -3.97 4.91 -25.25
C TYR A 275 -3.95 3.40 -25.49
N ASN A 276 -2.98 2.90 -26.27
CA ASN A 276 -2.88 1.46 -26.53
C ASN A 276 -2.57 0.68 -25.23
N MET A 277 -1.78 1.23 -24.30
CA MET A 277 -1.54 0.63 -22.99
C MET A 277 -2.84 0.48 -22.18
N ILE A 278 -3.73 1.48 -22.21
CA ILE A 278 -5.04 1.41 -21.52
C ILE A 278 -5.87 0.28 -22.12
N LEU A 279 -5.93 0.17 -23.45
CA LEU A 279 -6.65 -0.89 -24.14
C LEU A 279 -6.10 -2.28 -23.79
N ILE A 280 -4.77 -2.43 -23.77
CA ILE A 280 -4.11 -3.67 -23.35
C ILE A 280 -4.47 -3.99 -21.88
N ALA A 281 -4.41 -3.00 -20.98
CA ALA A 281 -4.72 -3.20 -19.56
C ALA A 281 -6.18 -3.64 -19.33
N CYS A 282 -7.14 -3.06 -20.06
CA CYS A 282 -8.57 -3.40 -19.98
C CYS A 282 -8.89 -4.77 -20.61
N ASN A 283 -8.04 -5.31 -21.49
CA ASN A 283 -8.27 -6.58 -22.18
C ASN A 283 -7.41 -7.73 -21.65
N THR A 284 -6.53 -7.47 -20.67
CA THR A 284 -5.61 -8.49 -20.11
C THR A 284 -5.70 -8.62 -18.60
N GLY A 285 -6.20 -7.60 -17.91
CA GLY A 285 -6.22 -7.56 -16.45
C GLY A 285 -4.83 -7.56 -15.79
N MET A 286 -3.75 -7.29 -16.52
CA MET A 286 -2.39 -7.23 -15.98
C MET A 286 -2.26 -6.20 -14.86
N ARG A 287 -1.38 -6.50 -13.89
CA ARG A 287 -0.97 -5.48 -12.90
C ARG A 287 -0.11 -4.40 -13.56
N PRO A 288 -0.14 -3.14 -13.08
CA PRO A 288 0.73 -2.09 -13.60
C PRO A 288 2.21 -2.46 -13.63
N ALA A 289 2.69 -3.22 -12.64
CA ALA A 289 4.08 -3.69 -12.62
C ALA A 289 4.38 -4.74 -13.71
N GLU A 290 3.40 -5.58 -14.05
CA GLU A 290 3.51 -6.58 -15.12
C GLU A 290 3.53 -5.88 -16.48
N ILE A 291 2.64 -4.90 -16.70
CA ILE A 291 2.64 -4.05 -17.91
C ILE A 291 4.01 -3.37 -18.06
N LYS A 292 4.50 -2.72 -17.02
CA LYS A 292 5.80 -2.03 -17.04
C LYS A 292 6.96 -2.97 -17.38
N ASN A 293 6.86 -4.24 -17.00
CA ASN A 293 7.93 -5.22 -17.16
C ASN A 293 7.84 -6.04 -18.45
N LEU A 294 6.74 -5.95 -19.18
CA LEU A 294 6.52 -6.71 -20.42
C LEU A 294 7.62 -6.40 -21.45
N ARG A 295 8.17 -7.45 -22.05
CA ARG A 295 9.17 -7.39 -23.14
C ARG A 295 8.58 -7.95 -24.40
N TRP A 296 9.17 -7.63 -25.56
CA TRP A 296 8.71 -8.14 -26.84
C TRP A 296 8.80 -9.66 -26.92
N ARG A 297 9.84 -10.28 -26.37
CA ARG A 297 9.96 -11.75 -26.29
C ARG A 297 8.88 -12.45 -25.46
N ASP A 298 8.19 -11.70 -24.60
CA ASP A 298 7.15 -12.26 -23.73
C ASP A 298 5.78 -12.34 -24.44
N ILE A 299 5.72 -11.96 -25.73
CA ILE A 299 4.50 -11.89 -26.54
C ILE A 299 4.53 -12.99 -27.59
N MET A 300 3.53 -13.86 -27.60
CA MET A 300 3.46 -15.00 -28.51
C MET A 300 2.10 -15.05 -29.20
N PRO A 301 2.02 -14.93 -30.54
CA PRO A 301 0.81 -15.24 -31.27
C PRO A 301 0.46 -16.72 -31.12
N ALA A 302 -0.80 -17.04 -30.99
CA ALA A 302 -1.28 -18.41 -30.87
C ALA A 302 -2.68 -18.54 -31.48
N LYS A 303 -3.20 -19.73 -31.54
CA LYS A 303 -4.61 -20.02 -31.89
C LYS A 303 -5.27 -20.80 -30.75
N ASP A 304 -6.53 -20.54 -30.50
CA ASP A 304 -7.33 -21.32 -29.56
C ASP A 304 -7.78 -22.66 -30.21
N ARG A 305 -8.57 -23.44 -29.46
CA ARG A 305 -9.09 -24.73 -29.92
C ARG A 305 -10.00 -24.64 -31.15
N GLU A 306 -10.60 -23.47 -31.38
CA GLU A 306 -11.50 -23.18 -32.50
C GLU A 306 -10.74 -22.52 -33.68
N GLY A 307 -9.43 -22.37 -33.58
CA GLY A 307 -8.58 -21.77 -34.62
C GLY A 307 -8.59 -20.24 -34.61
N ARG A 308 -9.24 -19.59 -33.63
CA ARG A 308 -9.26 -18.13 -33.52
C ARG A 308 -7.91 -17.61 -33.04
N GLU A 309 -7.43 -16.54 -33.65
CA GLU A 309 -6.18 -15.91 -33.29
C GLU A 309 -6.27 -15.28 -31.89
N ILE A 310 -5.30 -15.59 -31.05
CA ILE A 310 -5.13 -15.09 -29.70
C ILE A 310 -3.67 -14.65 -29.46
N VAL A 311 -3.44 -13.94 -28.38
CA VAL A 311 -2.09 -13.58 -27.92
C VAL A 311 -1.86 -14.18 -26.54
N VAL A 312 -0.75 -14.90 -26.39
CA VAL A 312 -0.28 -15.39 -25.10
C VAL A 312 0.82 -14.46 -24.59
N LEU A 313 0.65 -13.96 -23.37
CA LEU A 313 1.61 -13.06 -22.73
C LEU A 313 2.24 -13.75 -21.52
N PHE A 314 3.59 -13.77 -21.47
CA PHE A 314 4.34 -14.23 -20.31
C PHE A 314 4.58 -13.06 -19.37
N VAL A 315 3.95 -13.07 -18.20
CA VAL A 315 4.03 -11.94 -17.27
C VAL A 315 4.74 -12.34 -15.99
N GLN A 316 5.59 -11.45 -15.50
CA GLN A 316 6.35 -11.63 -14.26
C GLN A 316 5.94 -10.58 -13.23
N GLY A 317 5.53 -11.02 -12.04
CA GLY A 317 5.17 -10.12 -10.94
C GLY A 317 5.44 -10.75 -9.57
N LYS A 318 5.97 -9.99 -8.62
CA LYS A 318 6.23 -10.37 -7.22
C LYS A 318 6.81 -11.79 -7.01
N GLY A 319 7.78 -12.20 -7.85
CA GLY A 319 8.44 -13.51 -7.75
C GLY A 319 7.64 -14.69 -8.35
N LYS A 320 6.54 -14.43 -9.02
CA LYS A 320 5.74 -15.43 -9.75
C LYS A 320 5.65 -15.04 -11.21
N SER A 321 5.75 -16.03 -12.10
CA SER A 321 5.47 -15.90 -13.53
C SER A 321 4.19 -16.67 -13.87
N ARG A 322 3.46 -16.20 -14.88
CA ARG A 322 2.32 -16.90 -15.45
C ARG A 322 2.17 -16.57 -16.93
N LYS A 323 1.46 -17.44 -17.63
CA LYS A 323 0.92 -17.15 -18.95
C LYS A 323 -0.48 -16.56 -18.79
N LEU A 324 -0.83 -15.59 -19.59
CA LEU A 324 -2.19 -15.10 -19.72
C LEU A 324 -2.58 -15.07 -21.20
N VAL A 325 -3.86 -15.24 -21.44
CA VAL A 325 -4.43 -15.23 -22.80
C VAL A 325 -5.15 -13.90 -23.03
N ALA A 326 -4.96 -13.34 -24.20
CA ALA A 326 -5.59 -12.10 -24.61
C ALA A 326 -6.19 -12.24 -26.03
N PRO A 327 -7.25 -11.50 -26.38
CA PRO A 327 -7.81 -11.50 -27.72
C PRO A 327 -6.82 -10.93 -28.75
N LYS A 328 -7.01 -11.28 -30.03
CA LYS A 328 -6.22 -10.76 -31.16
C LYS A 328 -6.02 -9.24 -31.11
N SER A 329 -7.05 -8.49 -30.74
CA SER A 329 -6.99 -7.04 -30.67
C SER A 329 -5.85 -6.51 -29.78
N VAL A 330 -5.42 -7.28 -28.76
CA VAL A 330 -4.25 -6.93 -27.96
C VAL A 330 -2.97 -7.00 -28.79
N GLY A 331 -2.87 -7.97 -29.70
CA GLY A 331 -1.78 -8.03 -30.70
C GLY A 331 -1.75 -6.78 -31.57
N ASP A 332 -2.90 -6.35 -32.08
CA ASP A 332 -3.03 -5.13 -32.89
C ASP A 332 -2.59 -3.87 -32.12
N TYR A 333 -2.90 -3.78 -30.82
CA TYR A 333 -2.47 -2.67 -29.98
C TYR A 333 -0.95 -2.69 -29.73
N LEU A 334 -0.37 -3.87 -29.56
CA LEU A 334 1.06 -4.06 -29.41
C LEU A 334 1.81 -3.71 -30.70
N GLU A 335 1.32 -4.11 -31.87
CA GLU A 335 1.92 -3.74 -33.15
C GLU A 335 1.87 -2.23 -33.42
N ARG A 336 0.78 -1.53 -33.03
CA ARG A 336 0.74 -0.06 -33.11
C ARG A 336 1.83 0.58 -32.24
N ILE A 337 2.14 0.03 -31.07
CA ILE A 337 3.22 0.52 -30.23
C ILE A 337 4.57 0.20 -30.88
N ARG A 338 4.73 -1.01 -31.43
CA ARG A 338 5.97 -1.46 -32.07
C ARG A 338 6.34 -0.58 -33.26
N ALA A 339 5.37 -0.22 -34.09
CA ALA A 339 5.56 0.60 -35.27
C ALA A 339 6.14 2.01 -34.99
N ILE A 340 5.95 2.53 -33.79
CA ILE A 340 6.45 3.85 -33.37
C ILE A 340 7.58 3.79 -32.35
N SER A 341 7.92 2.58 -31.87
CA SER A 341 8.96 2.39 -30.84
C SER A 341 10.36 2.35 -31.45
N LYS A 342 11.34 2.91 -30.73
CA LYS A 342 12.76 2.76 -31.03
C LYS A 342 13.39 1.53 -30.38
N ALA A 343 12.65 0.84 -29.53
CA ALA A 343 13.08 -0.33 -28.76
C ALA A 343 12.17 -1.50 -29.17
N THR A 344 12.60 -2.31 -30.10
CA THR A 344 11.81 -3.40 -30.71
C THR A 344 12.47 -4.75 -30.64
N GLU A 345 13.69 -4.82 -30.09
CA GLU A 345 14.40 -6.06 -29.89
C GLU A 345 13.71 -6.98 -28.86
N PRO A 346 13.88 -8.29 -28.94
CA PRO A 346 13.20 -9.25 -28.03
C PRO A 346 13.36 -8.91 -26.54
N GLU A 347 14.53 -8.41 -26.12
CA GLU A 347 14.84 -8.07 -24.74
C GLU A 347 14.33 -6.70 -24.31
N ASP A 348 13.91 -5.86 -25.25
CA ASP A 348 13.44 -4.52 -24.98
C ASP A 348 12.06 -4.55 -24.30
N ARG A 349 11.83 -3.50 -23.49
CA ARG A 349 10.52 -3.27 -22.89
C ARG A 349 9.55 -2.72 -23.94
N VAL A 350 8.32 -3.22 -23.91
CA VAL A 350 7.23 -2.68 -24.74
C VAL A 350 6.94 -1.22 -24.40
N PHE A 351 6.94 -0.90 -23.11
CA PHE A 351 6.62 0.45 -22.62
C PHE A 351 7.89 1.23 -22.27
N THR A 352 8.23 2.14 -23.15
CA THR A 352 9.46 2.96 -23.10
C THR A 352 9.13 4.44 -23.09
N ASN A 353 10.13 5.27 -23.11
CA ASN A 353 10.02 6.69 -23.50
C ASN A 353 10.26 6.84 -25.01
N VAL A 354 10.08 8.04 -25.54
CA VAL A 354 10.30 8.37 -26.96
C VAL A 354 11.72 8.07 -27.46
N THR A 355 12.71 7.96 -26.57
CA THR A 355 14.10 7.62 -26.91
C THR A 355 14.40 6.11 -26.84
N GLY A 356 13.41 5.25 -26.55
CA GLY A 356 13.58 3.80 -26.42
C GLY A 356 14.01 3.31 -25.03
N LYS A 357 14.28 4.19 -24.06
CA LYS A 357 14.63 3.77 -22.68
C LYS A 357 13.40 3.31 -21.93
N PRO A 358 13.50 2.28 -21.04
CA PRO A 358 12.37 1.81 -20.24
C PRO A 358 11.65 2.92 -19.51
N ALA A 359 10.31 2.94 -19.56
CA ALA A 359 9.49 3.93 -18.88
C ALA A 359 9.71 3.88 -17.37
N LYS A 360 10.05 5.00 -16.74
CA LYS A 360 10.20 5.08 -15.28
C LYS A 360 8.85 4.95 -14.55
N THR A 361 7.80 5.54 -15.13
CA THR A 361 6.40 5.44 -14.69
C THR A 361 5.53 5.03 -15.86
N LEU A 362 4.36 4.42 -15.60
CA LEU A 362 3.40 4.06 -16.64
C LEU A 362 2.50 5.26 -17.00
N TYR A 363 3.09 6.31 -17.55
CA TYR A 363 2.36 7.46 -18.11
C TYR A 363 1.20 8.00 -17.25
N ASN A 364 1.31 7.97 -15.93
CA ASN A 364 0.20 8.27 -15.00
C ASN A 364 -0.41 9.66 -15.16
N SER A 365 0.41 10.66 -15.52
CA SER A 365 -0.08 12.02 -15.85
C SER A 365 -0.95 12.00 -17.10
N LEU A 366 -0.50 11.35 -18.17
CA LEU A 366 -1.24 11.25 -19.43
C LEU A 366 -2.53 10.43 -19.29
N ILE A 367 -2.52 9.39 -18.45
CA ILE A 367 -3.75 8.67 -18.07
C ILE A 367 -4.71 9.63 -17.38
N ALA A 368 -4.22 10.44 -16.43
CA ALA A 368 -5.06 11.41 -15.74
C ALA A 368 -5.62 12.46 -16.72
N ASP A 369 -4.79 12.95 -17.64
CA ASP A 369 -5.19 13.92 -18.66
C ASP A 369 -6.27 13.36 -19.59
N LEU A 370 -6.09 12.12 -20.08
CA LEU A 370 -7.11 11.46 -20.90
C LEU A 370 -8.42 11.21 -20.13
N LEU A 371 -8.33 10.80 -18.86
CA LEU A 371 -9.51 10.60 -18.03
C LEU A 371 -10.24 11.90 -17.73
N ASN A 372 -9.53 13.02 -17.57
CA ASN A 372 -10.12 14.35 -17.44
C ASN A 372 -10.81 14.77 -18.75
N GLU A 373 -10.15 14.60 -19.89
CA GLU A 373 -10.72 14.89 -21.22
C GLU A 373 -12.02 14.10 -21.48
N ALA A 374 -12.09 12.87 -20.98
CA ALA A 374 -13.26 12.03 -21.09
C ALA A 374 -14.32 12.29 -20.00
N ASN A 375 -14.08 13.17 -19.03
CA ASN A 375 -14.89 13.32 -17.81
C ASN A 375 -15.09 11.99 -17.07
N LEU A 376 -14.02 11.19 -16.97
CA LEU A 376 -13.99 9.87 -16.32
C LEU A 376 -12.94 9.78 -15.23
N ARG A 377 -12.38 10.93 -14.81
CA ARG A 377 -11.30 10.97 -13.82
C ARG A 377 -11.75 10.47 -12.45
N GLU A 378 -12.94 10.82 -12.05
CA GLU A 378 -13.55 10.40 -10.80
C GLU A 378 -14.58 9.30 -11.05
N GLY A 379 -14.62 8.33 -10.16
CA GLY A 379 -15.62 7.30 -10.18
C GLY A 379 -16.88 7.69 -9.41
N THR A 380 -17.83 6.78 -9.28
CA THR A 380 -19.13 6.99 -8.62
C THR A 380 -19.01 7.43 -7.16
N GLN A 381 -17.92 7.05 -6.49
CA GLN A 381 -17.62 7.42 -5.11
C GLN A 381 -16.68 8.64 -4.99
N GLY A 382 -16.53 9.42 -6.07
CA GLY A 382 -15.59 10.56 -6.09
C GLY A 382 -14.12 10.16 -5.96
N VAL A 383 -13.77 8.88 -6.19
CA VAL A 383 -12.39 8.36 -6.11
C VAL A 383 -11.68 8.55 -7.45
N PRO A 384 -10.52 9.29 -7.57
CA PRO A 384 -9.80 9.36 -8.82
C PRO A 384 -9.38 7.98 -9.29
N ARG A 385 -9.79 7.65 -10.49
CA ARG A 385 -9.42 6.42 -11.16
C ARG A 385 -7.93 6.38 -11.48
N SER A 386 -7.35 5.22 -11.40
CA SER A 386 -5.92 4.96 -11.62
C SER A 386 -5.72 3.77 -12.54
N THR A 387 -4.47 3.46 -12.87
CA THR A 387 -4.13 2.27 -13.68
C THR A 387 -4.71 0.95 -13.15
N TYR A 388 -4.97 0.83 -11.84
CA TYR A 388 -5.62 -0.35 -11.28
C TYR A 388 -7.09 -0.46 -11.67
N CYS A 389 -7.77 0.66 -11.96
CA CYS A 389 -9.18 0.64 -12.37
C CYS A 389 -9.37 -0.12 -13.69
N PHE A 390 -8.40 -0.09 -14.61
CA PHE A 390 -8.44 -0.88 -15.85
C PHE A 390 -8.45 -2.39 -15.57
N ARG A 391 -7.67 -2.84 -14.59
CA ARG A 391 -7.68 -4.23 -14.16
C ARG A 391 -8.99 -4.59 -13.46
N HIS A 392 -9.59 -3.68 -12.68
CA HIS A 392 -10.91 -3.88 -12.09
C HIS A 392 -11.98 -4.00 -13.18
N THR A 393 -11.95 -3.14 -14.20
CA THR A 393 -12.83 -3.22 -15.37
C THR A 393 -12.72 -4.56 -16.07
N TYR A 394 -11.51 -5.05 -16.34
CA TYR A 394 -11.32 -6.37 -16.93
C TYR A 394 -12.02 -7.46 -16.10
N ALA A 395 -11.76 -7.49 -14.79
CA ALA A 395 -12.33 -8.51 -13.92
C ALA A 395 -13.87 -8.46 -13.90
N THR A 396 -14.44 -7.25 -13.74
CA THR A 396 -15.90 -7.06 -13.72
C THR A 396 -16.54 -7.49 -15.03
N LEU A 397 -15.98 -7.09 -16.18
CA LEU A 397 -16.52 -7.46 -17.50
C LEU A 397 -16.44 -8.99 -17.73
N ARG A 398 -15.31 -9.63 -17.39
CA ARG A 398 -15.18 -11.10 -17.54
C ARG A 398 -16.16 -11.86 -16.65
N LEU A 399 -16.36 -11.44 -15.40
CA LEU A 399 -17.39 -12.04 -14.53
C LEU A 399 -18.80 -11.82 -15.06
N GLN A 400 -19.10 -10.64 -15.60
CA GLN A 400 -20.40 -10.34 -16.24
C GLN A 400 -20.65 -11.18 -17.50
N GLU A 401 -19.59 -11.57 -18.20
CA GLU A 401 -19.66 -12.48 -19.35
C GLU A 401 -19.68 -13.96 -18.93
N GLY A 402 -19.65 -14.24 -17.62
CA GLY A 402 -19.77 -15.59 -17.08
C GLY A 402 -18.49 -16.40 -17.07
N VAL A 403 -17.32 -15.74 -17.15
CA VAL A 403 -16.05 -16.43 -16.95
C VAL A 403 -15.96 -16.95 -15.51
N ASP A 404 -15.60 -18.22 -15.39
CA ASP A 404 -15.44 -18.89 -14.10
C ASP A 404 -14.39 -18.18 -13.22
N VAL A 405 -14.69 -18.08 -11.93
CA VAL A 405 -13.87 -17.33 -10.96
C VAL A 405 -12.48 -17.92 -10.78
N TYR A 406 -12.33 -19.25 -10.88
CA TYR A 406 -11.01 -19.91 -10.77
C TYR A 406 -10.13 -19.59 -11.97
N PHE A 407 -10.69 -19.70 -13.18
CA PHE A 407 -9.97 -19.33 -14.41
C PHE A 407 -9.61 -17.84 -14.42
N LEU A 408 -10.51 -16.98 -13.95
CA LEU A 408 -10.23 -15.56 -13.85
C LEU A 408 -9.14 -15.25 -12.81
N ALA A 409 -9.15 -15.94 -11.67
CA ALA A 409 -8.12 -15.79 -10.65
C ALA A 409 -6.73 -16.24 -11.17
N GLU A 410 -6.67 -17.35 -11.91
CA GLU A 410 -5.44 -17.83 -12.56
C GLU A 410 -4.95 -16.84 -13.63
N GLN A 411 -5.83 -16.46 -14.54
CA GLN A 411 -5.58 -15.48 -15.61
C GLN A 411 -5.04 -14.15 -15.05
N MET A 412 -5.64 -13.64 -13.98
CA MET A 412 -5.20 -12.41 -13.32
C MET A 412 -4.04 -12.60 -12.34
N GLY A 413 -3.68 -13.84 -11.99
CA GLY A 413 -2.65 -14.15 -10.99
C GLY A 413 -2.99 -13.61 -9.60
N THR A 414 -4.24 -13.83 -9.17
CA THR A 414 -4.76 -13.47 -7.85
C THR A 414 -5.41 -14.69 -7.19
N SER A 415 -5.96 -14.55 -5.99
CA SER A 415 -6.74 -15.63 -5.37
C SER A 415 -8.22 -15.47 -5.65
N VAL A 416 -8.97 -16.57 -5.61
CA VAL A 416 -10.44 -16.56 -5.68
C VAL A 416 -11.02 -15.63 -4.61
N HIS A 417 -10.54 -15.73 -3.37
CA HIS A 417 -10.95 -14.85 -2.28
C HIS A 417 -10.82 -13.34 -2.62
N MET A 418 -9.74 -12.95 -3.31
CA MET A 418 -9.57 -11.55 -3.75
C MET A 418 -10.54 -11.17 -4.86
N ILE A 419 -10.94 -12.12 -5.70
CA ILE A 419 -11.99 -11.89 -6.71
C ILE A 419 -13.33 -11.70 -5.99
N GLU A 420 -13.67 -12.57 -5.05
CA GLU A 420 -14.91 -12.50 -4.27
C GLU A 420 -15.00 -11.23 -3.43
N GLU A 421 -13.94 -10.86 -2.71
CA GLU A 421 -13.89 -9.63 -1.89
C GLU A 421 -14.11 -8.37 -2.71
N HIS A 422 -13.52 -8.30 -3.91
CA HIS A 422 -13.57 -7.09 -4.72
C HIS A 422 -14.69 -7.07 -5.77
N TYR A 423 -15.20 -8.23 -6.21
CA TYR A 423 -16.12 -8.34 -7.34
C TYR A 423 -17.35 -9.22 -7.05
N GLY A 424 -17.50 -9.78 -5.84
CA GLY A 424 -18.60 -10.67 -5.45
C GLY A 424 -20.01 -10.09 -5.53
N HIS A 425 -20.14 -8.81 -5.94
CA HIS A 425 -21.43 -8.16 -6.15
C HIS A 425 -21.91 -8.26 -7.61
N VAL A 426 -21.19 -9.02 -8.44
CA VAL A 426 -21.62 -9.25 -9.82
C VAL A 426 -22.94 -9.99 -9.78
N ASN A 427 -23.92 -9.28 -10.21
CA ASN A 427 -25.35 -9.39 -10.03
C ASN A 427 -25.87 -10.83 -10.14
N THR A 428 -26.27 -11.43 -9.03
CA THR A 428 -26.88 -12.77 -8.95
C THR A 428 -28.09 -12.88 -9.90
N ILE A 429 -28.81 -11.77 -10.16
CA ILE A 429 -29.94 -11.72 -11.06
C ILE A 429 -29.54 -11.99 -12.52
N LYS A 430 -28.35 -11.54 -12.97
CA LYS A 430 -27.84 -11.82 -14.32
C LYS A 430 -27.45 -13.28 -14.54
N HIS A 431 -27.29 -14.04 -13.48
CA HIS A 431 -26.96 -15.46 -13.49
C HIS A 431 -28.07 -16.31 -12.88
N ALA A 432 -29.29 -15.78 -12.86
CA ALA A 432 -30.45 -16.49 -12.30
C ALA A 432 -30.67 -17.85 -12.97
N ASP A 433 -30.41 -17.94 -14.26
CA ASP A 433 -30.40 -19.16 -15.04
C ASP A 433 -29.47 -20.22 -14.50
N ARG A 434 -28.26 -19.81 -14.06
CA ARG A 434 -27.26 -20.71 -13.44
C ARG A 434 -27.60 -21.05 -11.98
N VAL A 435 -28.11 -20.08 -11.23
CA VAL A 435 -28.52 -20.28 -9.83
C VAL A 435 -29.72 -21.22 -9.76
N LEU A 436 -30.61 -21.13 -10.75
CA LEU A 436 -31.84 -21.95 -10.84
C LEU A 436 -31.65 -23.20 -11.73
N GLN A 437 -30.43 -23.48 -12.19
CA GLN A 437 -30.13 -24.65 -13.01
C GLN A 437 -30.47 -25.92 -12.25
N GLY A 438 -31.38 -26.74 -12.84
CA GLY A 438 -31.88 -27.98 -12.24
C GLY A 438 -33.17 -27.83 -11.41
N MET A 439 -33.70 -26.62 -11.25
CA MET A 439 -35.04 -26.42 -10.66
C MET A 439 -36.10 -26.40 -11.77
N ALA A 440 -36.60 -27.56 -12.11
CA ALA A 440 -37.73 -27.66 -13.05
C ALA A 440 -38.95 -26.91 -12.54
N GLY A 441 -39.55 -26.03 -13.36
CA GLY A 441 -40.74 -25.27 -13.03
C GLY A 441 -40.53 -23.92 -12.34
N TRP A 442 -39.30 -23.51 -12.11
CA TRP A 442 -38.97 -22.15 -11.64
C TRP A 442 -38.68 -21.24 -12.84
N GLU A 443 -39.72 -20.74 -13.47
CA GLU A 443 -39.61 -19.59 -14.35
C GLU A 443 -39.74 -18.34 -13.48
N LEU A 444 -38.69 -17.52 -13.42
CA LEU A 444 -38.86 -16.16 -12.93
C LEU A 444 -39.86 -15.48 -13.87
N PRO A 445 -40.94 -14.88 -13.34
CA PRO A 445 -41.79 -14.07 -14.20
C PRO A 445 -40.85 -13.01 -14.83
N HIS A 446 -40.72 -13.07 -16.15
CA HIS A 446 -40.13 -11.94 -16.86
C HIS A 446 -40.83 -10.69 -16.35
N PRO A 447 -40.14 -9.64 -15.91
CA PRO A 447 -40.74 -8.35 -15.83
C PRO A 447 -41.11 -8.03 -17.30
N GLU A 448 -42.26 -8.41 -17.73
CA GLU A 448 -42.89 -7.76 -18.87
C GLU A 448 -42.87 -6.29 -18.49
N VAL A 449 -41.93 -5.56 -19.08
CA VAL A 449 -42.09 -4.11 -19.16
C VAL A 449 -43.39 -3.94 -19.91
N ASP A 450 -44.45 -3.78 -19.15
CA ASP A 450 -45.78 -3.58 -19.67
C ASP A 450 -45.78 -2.23 -20.41
N VAL A 451 -45.24 -2.29 -21.63
CA VAL A 451 -45.19 -1.16 -22.58
C VAL A 451 -46.62 -0.70 -22.92
N THR A 452 -47.59 -1.57 -22.70
CA THR A 452 -49.02 -1.26 -22.83
C THR A 452 -49.51 -0.41 -21.66
N ARG A 453 -49.05 -0.67 -20.42
CA ARG A 453 -49.42 0.13 -19.25
C ARG A 453 -48.79 1.52 -19.25
N ALA A 454 -47.56 1.65 -19.74
CA ALA A 454 -46.90 2.95 -19.92
C ALA A 454 -47.53 3.77 -21.06
N LYS A 455 -48.09 3.12 -22.10
CA LYS A 455 -48.83 3.81 -23.15
C LYS A 455 -50.24 4.17 -22.68
N ALA A 456 -50.91 3.34 -21.86
CA ALA A 456 -52.22 3.63 -21.29
C ALA A 456 -52.17 4.77 -20.25
N SER A 457 -51.14 4.86 -19.41
CA SER A 457 -50.99 5.97 -18.47
C SER A 457 -50.69 7.31 -19.19
N LYS A 458 -49.88 7.30 -20.26
CA LYS A 458 -49.65 8.51 -21.08
C LYS A 458 -50.89 8.91 -21.88
N ALA A 459 -51.70 7.98 -22.32
CA ALA A 459 -52.97 8.27 -23.00
C ALA A 459 -54.03 8.83 -22.03
N ALA A 460 -54.09 8.34 -20.80
CA ALA A 460 -54.94 8.86 -19.74
C ALA A 460 -54.56 10.28 -19.29
N GLU A 461 -53.28 10.60 -19.17
CA GLU A 461 -52.80 11.96 -18.83
C GLU A 461 -53.04 12.97 -19.96
N THR A 462 -53.02 12.56 -21.23
CA THR A 462 -53.33 13.43 -22.35
C THR A 462 -54.83 13.68 -22.48
N HIS A 463 -55.69 12.71 -22.09
CA HIS A 463 -57.16 12.86 -22.14
C HIS A 463 -57.66 13.72 -20.99
N ASP A 464 -57.03 13.71 -19.81
CA ASP A 464 -57.39 14.57 -18.67
C ASP A 464 -56.97 16.04 -18.89
N LYS A 465 -55.83 16.27 -19.58
CA LYS A 465 -55.41 17.63 -19.98
C LYS A 465 -56.33 18.26 -21.06
N SER A 466 -56.94 17.45 -21.93
CA SER A 466 -57.86 17.97 -22.92
C SER A 466 -59.23 18.36 -22.33
N LYS A 467 -59.72 17.67 -21.30
CA LYS A 467 -60.97 18.03 -20.60
C LYS A 467 -60.83 19.24 -19.67
N ARG A 468 -59.63 19.52 -19.12
CA ARG A 468 -59.39 20.73 -18.30
C ARG A 468 -59.19 22.01 -19.14
N GLY A 469 -58.92 21.86 -20.44
CA GLY A 469 -58.78 23.00 -21.37
C GLY A 469 -60.13 23.53 -21.92
N GLN A 470 -61.24 22.77 -21.83
CA GLN A 470 -62.56 23.18 -22.37
C GLN A 470 -63.49 23.89 -21.35
N HIS A 471 -63.14 23.90 -20.05
CA HIS A 471 -63.99 24.58 -19.05
C HIS A 471 -63.45 25.99 -18.64
N ARG A 472 -62.53 26.58 -19.40
CA ARG A 472 -62.04 27.95 -19.16
C ARG A 472 -62.31 28.94 -20.30
N ARG A 473 -63.37 28.69 -21.14
CA ARG A 473 -63.82 29.64 -22.17
C ARG A 473 -65.35 29.74 -22.24
N VAL A 474 -65.98 29.98 -21.11
CA VAL A 474 -67.31 30.65 -21.07
C VAL A 474 -67.45 31.20 -19.64
N GLY A 475 -67.39 32.51 -19.53
CA GLY A 475 -67.53 33.26 -18.27
C GLY A 475 -66.64 34.45 -18.24
#